data_3bfd859c4509687a0773e352f7407511
#
_entry.id   3bfd859c4509687a0773e352f7407511
#
_cell.length_a   1.000
_cell.length_b   1.000
_cell.length_c   1.000
_cell.angle_alpha   90.00
_cell.angle_beta   90.00
_cell.angle_gamma   90.00
#
_symmetry.space_group_name_H-M   'P 1'
#
loop_
_entity.id
_entity.type
_entity.pdbx_description
1 polymer ?
#
loop_
_entity_poly.entity_id
_entity_poly.type
_entity_poly.pdbx_seq_one_letter_code
_entity_poly.pdbx_strand_id
1 'polypeptide(L)'
;MPVASLHIARYPLPTALRSAVHVWLRRADFENTPGLAIGALFNTADFWTLPSPKFNLRRYAILCCWEDEAAFDTFMDGSPLIEAFHRGASETWHAKLEPATVLEGQWRGWPDESAELTPLEDDDPVCVMTYGRVPIRQTWTFWRANGIVVRQARENPAMLGWLGLADRMGTASTFSVWRSVAEAKTFAYGPGDHAPVVRPSRTVPWLENRFFARFRPLSSAGTIDGRDPVAEALSRDLAATPSPG
;
A
#
# COMPACT_ATOMS: atom_id res chain seq x y z
N MET A 1 -16.13 -12.02 4.04
CA MET A 1 -15.83 -10.57 4.12
C MET A 1 -14.76 -10.26 3.10
N PRO A 2 -14.79 -9.09 2.43
CA PRO A 2 -13.76 -8.74 1.46
C PRO A 2 -12.39 -8.66 2.13
N VAL A 3 -11.38 -9.16 1.45
CA VAL A 3 -9.98 -9.15 1.91
C VAL A 3 -9.13 -8.45 0.86
N ALA A 4 -8.10 -7.76 1.27
CA ALA A 4 -7.06 -7.25 0.39
C ALA A 4 -5.71 -7.87 0.76
N SER A 5 -4.80 -7.92 -0.20
CA SER A 5 -3.42 -8.32 0.07
C SER A 5 -2.44 -7.48 -0.73
N LEU A 6 -1.33 -7.15 -0.09
CA LEU A 6 -0.20 -6.49 -0.75
C LEU A 6 1.00 -7.44 -0.73
N HIS A 7 1.53 -7.73 -1.90
CA HIS A 7 2.70 -8.59 -2.06
C HIS A 7 3.86 -7.77 -2.62
N ILE A 8 5.05 -7.99 -2.11
CA ILE A 8 6.29 -7.33 -2.52
C ILE A 8 7.30 -8.40 -2.93
N ALA A 9 7.99 -8.19 -4.04
CA ALA A 9 9.14 -8.98 -4.43
C ALA A 9 10.29 -8.07 -4.84
N ARG A 10 11.50 -8.37 -4.33
CA ARG A 10 12.74 -7.70 -4.68
C ARG A 10 13.66 -8.69 -5.40
N TYR A 11 14.20 -8.27 -6.54
CA TYR A 11 15.05 -9.13 -7.38
C TYR A 11 16.51 -8.70 -7.33
N PRO A 12 17.44 -9.66 -7.46
CA PRO A 12 18.86 -9.37 -7.63
C PRO A 12 19.10 -8.51 -8.87
N LEU A 13 20.07 -7.60 -8.79
CA LEU A 13 20.37 -6.67 -9.90
C LEU A 13 20.59 -7.36 -11.26
N PRO A 14 21.33 -8.47 -11.36
CA PRO A 14 21.56 -9.14 -12.64
C PRO A 14 20.30 -9.70 -13.32
N THR A 15 19.26 -10.00 -12.54
CA THR A 15 18.00 -10.60 -13.02
C THR A 15 16.82 -9.66 -13.02
N ALA A 16 16.97 -8.44 -12.43
CA ALA A 16 15.86 -7.52 -12.19
C ALA A 16 15.06 -7.19 -13.45
N LEU A 17 15.74 -6.89 -14.58
CA LEU A 17 15.06 -6.56 -15.83
C LEU A 17 14.28 -7.76 -16.39
N ARG A 18 14.88 -8.96 -16.36
CA ARG A 18 14.22 -10.20 -16.81
C ARG A 18 13.01 -10.53 -15.94
N SER A 19 13.14 -10.38 -14.62
CA SER A 19 12.05 -10.59 -13.68
C SER A 19 10.93 -9.59 -13.90
N ALA A 20 11.27 -8.31 -14.12
CA ALA A 20 10.30 -7.28 -14.46
C ALA A 20 9.47 -7.65 -15.69
N VAL A 21 10.13 -8.00 -16.79
CA VAL A 21 9.44 -8.42 -18.02
C VAL A 21 8.56 -9.65 -17.76
N HIS A 22 9.05 -10.62 -17.01
CA HIS A 22 8.29 -11.83 -16.69
C HIS A 22 7.02 -11.51 -15.89
N VAL A 23 7.13 -10.67 -14.86
CA VAL A 23 5.98 -10.24 -14.05
C VAL A 23 4.98 -9.41 -14.88
N TRP A 24 5.48 -8.51 -15.74
CA TRP A 24 4.61 -7.71 -16.61
C TRP A 24 3.84 -8.54 -17.64
N LEU A 25 4.44 -9.60 -18.18
CA LEU A 25 3.78 -10.53 -19.12
C LEU A 25 2.66 -11.33 -18.43
N ARG A 26 2.75 -11.53 -17.12
CA ARG A 26 1.73 -12.22 -16.32
C ARG A 26 0.55 -11.33 -15.90
N ARG A 27 0.49 -10.08 -16.34
CA ARG A 27 -0.63 -9.18 -16.01
C ARG A 27 -2.00 -9.72 -16.40
N ALA A 28 -2.08 -10.47 -17.50
CA ALA A 28 -3.32 -11.12 -17.93
C ALA A 28 -3.78 -12.23 -16.98
N ASP A 29 -2.88 -12.79 -16.18
CA ASP A 29 -3.22 -13.84 -15.21
C ASP A 29 -4.11 -13.33 -14.08
N PHE A 30 -4.14 -12.01 -13.82
CA PHE A 30 -5.08 -11.42 -12.86
C PHE A 30 -6.55 -11.69 -13.24
N GLU A 31 -6.88 -11.58 -14.53
CA GLU A 31 -8.25 -11.78 -15.01
C GLU A 31 -8.70 -13.24 -14.88
N ASN A 32 -7.74 -14.17 -14.78
CA ASN A 32 -7.99 -15.60 -14.67
C ASN A 32 -7.75 -16.15 -13.24
N THR A 33 -7.54 -15.29 -12.27
CA THR A 33 -7.32 -15.71 -10.88
C THR A 33 -8.67 -15.84 -10.15
N PRO A 34 -9.06 -17.05 -9.72
CA PRO A 34 -10.34 -17.27 -9.08
C PRO A 34 -10.52 -16.45 -7.80
N GLY A 35 -11.70 -15.85 -7.63
CA GLY A 35 -12.04 -15.04 -6.45
C GLY A 35 -11.27 -13.72 -6.34
N LEU A 36 -10.47 -13.34 -7.34
CA LEU A 36 -9.82 -12.04 -7.40
C LEU A 36 -10.78 -11.01 -8.00
N ALA A 37 -11.30 -10.11 -7.17
CA ALA A 37 -12.16 -9.03 -7.63
C ALA A 37 -11.35 -7.98 -8.43
N ILE A 38 -10.18 -7.59 -7.92
CA ILE A 38 -9.28 -6.63 -8.57
C ILE A 38 -7.83 -6.96 -8.26
N GLY A 39 -6.97 -6.93 -9.27
CA GLY A 39 -5.53 -7.03 -9.13
C GLY A 39 -4.78 -5.95 -9.90
N ALA A 40 -3.67 -5.48 -9.35
CA ALA A 40 -2.78 -4.58 -10.05
C ALA A 40 -1.32 -4.77 -9.68
N LEU A 41 -0.48 -4.65 -10.71
CA LEU A 41 0.96 -4.64 -10.57
C LEU A 41 1.45 -3.19 -10.49
N PHE A 42 2.33 -2.92 -9.53
CA PHE A 42 2.98 -1.65 -9.30
C PHE A 42 4.51 -1.77 -9.40
N ASN A 43 5.14 -0.73 -9.91
CA ASN A 43 6.52 -0.45 -9.58
C ASN A 43 6.58 0.20 -8.20
N THR A 44 7.59 -0.11 -7.40
CA THR A 44 7.85 0.69 -6.21
C THR A 44 8.71 1.91 -6.57
N ALA A 45 8.51 3.01 -5.86
CA ALA A 45 9.21 4.25 -6.13
C ALA A 45 9.53 5.02 -4.85
N ASP A 46 10.63 5.77 -4.88
CA ASP A 46 10.93 6.77 -3.89
C ASP A 46 10.35 8.12 -4.32
N PHE A 47 9.35 8.60 -3.61
CA PHE A 47 8.63 9.83 -3.94
C PHE A 47 9.24 11.09 -3.31
N TRP A 48 10.33 10.97 -2.60
CA TRP A 48 11.01 12.12 -1.96
C TRP A 48 12.09 12.79 -2.80
N THR A 49 12.49 12.17 -3.92
CA THR A 49 13.55 12.70 -4.75
C THR A 49 13.00 13.67 -5.77
N LEU A 50 13.42 14.94 -5.66
CA LEU A 50 13.12 15.95 -6.67
C LEU A 50 14.07 15.81 -7.88
N PRO A 51 13.61 16.10 -9.09
CA PRO A 51 12.29 16.63 -9.48
C PRO A 51 11.24 15.56 -9.85
N SER A 52 11.57 14.29 -9.75
CA SER A 52 10.68 13.19 -10.12
C SER A 52 10.89 11.95 -9.24
N PRO A 53 9.89 11.06 -9.12
CA PRO A 53 10.05 9.82 -8.39
C PRO A 53 11.16 8.96 -8.99
N LYS A 54 11.97 8.35 -8.14
CA LYS A 54 12.92 7.32 -8.56
C LYS A 54 12.27 5.96 -8.46
N PHE A 55 12.01 5.35 -9.60
CA PHE A 55 11.50 3.99 -9.67
C PHE A 55 12.57 2.99 -9.23
N ASN A 56 12.18 2.07 -8.36
CA ASN A 56 13.03 0.95 -7.98
C ASN A 56 12.83 -0.20 -8.97
N LEU A 57 13.72 -0.32 -9.95
CA LEU A 57 13.65 -1.35 -10.99
C LEU A 57 13.87 -2.78 -10.47
N ARG A 58 14.13 -2.93 -9.18
CA ARG A 58 14.38 -4.23 -8.53
C ARG A 58 13.22 -4.68 -7.64
N ARG A 59 12.26 -3.80 -7.33
CA ARG A 59 11.18 -4.11 -6.39
C ARG A 59 9.84 -3.78 -7.01
N TYR A 60 8.96 -4.76 -7.02
CA TYR A 60 7.61 -4.67 -7.55
C TYR A 60 6.61 -5.03 -6.46
N ALA A 61 5.39 -4.57 -6.63
CA ALA A 61 4.29 -4.87 -5.75
C ALA A 61 3.08 -5.39 -6.54
N ILE A 62 2.32 -6.29 -5.94
CA ILE A 62 0.99 -6.68 -6.41
C ILE A 62 0.00 -6.34 -5.30
N LEU A 63 -1.01 -5.54 -5.62
CA LEU A 63 -2.17 -5.33 -4.76
C LEU A 63 -3.33 -6.13 -5.31
N CYS A 64 -3.93 -6.95 -4.46
CA CYS A 64 -5.08 -7.77 -4.76
C CYS A 64 -6.23 -7.45 -3.82
N CYS A 65 -7.46 -7.41 -4.35
CA CYS A 65 -8.69 -7.34 -3.59
C CYS A 65 -9.49 -8.61 -3.90
N TRP A 66 -9.86 -9.34 -2.87
CA TRP A 66 -10.46 -10.66 -2.94
C TRP A 66 -11.94 -10.60 -2.56
N GLU A 67 -12.73 -11.48 -3.15
CA GLU A 67 -14.14 -11.68 -2.79
C GLU A 67 -14.28 -12.13 -1.34
N ASP A 68 -13.36 -13.02 -0.90
CA ASP A 68 -13.31 -13.52 0.47
C ASP A 68 -11.91 -14.03 0.86
N GLU A 69 -11.80 -14.48 2.09
CA GLU A 69 -10.57 -15.01 2.67
C GLU A 69 -10.14 -16.34 2.03
N ALA A 70 -11.10 -17.20 1.67
CA ALA A 70 -10.79 -18.49 1.06
C ALA A 70 -10.16 -18.34 -0.32
N ALA A 71 -10.55 -17.32 -1.08
CA ALA A 71 -9.92 -16.97 -2.36
C ALA A 71 -8.46 -16.53 -2.17
N PHE A 72 -8.18 -15.70 -1.15
CA PHE A 72 -6.81 -15.32 -0.80
C PHE A 72 -5.98 -16.54 -0.40
N ASP A 73 -6.48 -17.41 0.47
CA ASP A 73 -5.76 -18.59 0.95
C ASP A 73 -5.46 -19.54 -0.23
N THR A 74 -6.44 -19.78 -1.11
CA THR A 74 -6.26 -20.57 -2.34
C THR A 74 -5.17 -19.97 -3.25
N PHE A 75 -5.13 -18.64 -3.37
CA PHE A 75 -4.10 -17.96 -4.14
C PHE A 75 -2.71 -18.16 -3.54
N MET A 76 -2.59 -18.09 -2.23
CA MET A 76 -1.31 -18.29 -1.52
C MET A 76 -0.82 -19.73 -1.58
N ASP A 77 -1.73 -20.72 -1.62
CA ASP A 77 -1.42 -22.14 -1.62
C ASP A 77 -0.84 -22.68 -2.95
N GLY A 78 -0.74 -21.86 -3.98
CA GLY A 78 -0.09 -22.32 -5.21
C GLY A 78 -0.61 -21.69 -6.51
N SER A 79 -1.03 -20.44 -6.48
CA SER A 79 -1.35 -19.73 -7.71
C SER A 79 -0.11 -19.55 -8.60
N PRO A 80 -0.20 -19.90 -9.90
CA PRO A 80 0.89 -19.67 -10.84
C PRO A 80 1.37 -18.21 -10.89
N LEU A 81 0.50 -17.27 -10.59
CA LEU A 81 0.82 -15.84 -10.53
C LEU A 81 1.75 -15.53 -9.37
N ILE A 82 1.42 -15.98 -8.13
CA ILE A 82 2.25 -15.70 -6.96
C ILE A 82 3.57 -16.46 -7.02
N GLU A 83 3.58 -17.70 -7.51
CA GLU A 83 4.80 -18.45 -7.73
C GLU A 83 5.73 -17.76 -8.73
N ALA A 84 5.17 -17.26 -9.85
CA ALA A 84 5.93 -16.52 -10.84
C ALA A 84 6.47 -15.20 -10.27
N PHE A 85 5.68 -14.53 -9.43
CA PHE A 85 6.07 -13.29 -8.77
C PHE A 85 7.19 -13.50 -7.74
N HIS A 86 7.19 -14.60 -7.02
CA HIS A 86 8.25 -14.92 -6.05
C HIS A 86 9.51 -15.54 -6.71
N ARG A 87 9.40 -16.07 -7.92
CA ARG A 87 10.50 -16.79 -8.59
C ARG A 87 11.73 -15.93 -8.81
N GLY A 88 12.83 -16.31 -8.17
CA GLY A 88 14.10 -15.61 -8.27
C GLY A 88 14.17 -14.30 -7.48
N ALA A 89 13.17 -14.01 -6.66
CA ALA A 89 13.24 -12.89 -5.71
C ALA A 89 14.28 -13.18 -4.62
N SER A 90 15.03 -12.16 -4.22
CA SER A 90 15.97 -12.22 -3.09
C SER A 90 15.29 -11.89 -1.77
N GLU A 91 14.14 -11.27 -1.82
CA GLU A 91 13.34 -10.89 -0.67
C GLU A 91 11.87 -10.84 -1.12
N THR A 92 10.98 -11.38 -0.31
CA THR A 92 9.53 -11.29 -0.49
C THR A 92 8.85 -10.90 0.80
N TRP A 93 7.72 -10.23 0.66
CA TRP A 93 6.85 -9.90 1.76
C TRP A 93 5.42 -9.86 1.28
N HIS A 94 4.49 -10.25 2.14
CA HIS A 94 3.07 -9.99 1.91
C HIS A 94 2.35 -9.66 3.20
N ALA A 95 1.26 -8.92 3.07
CA ALA A 95 0.31 -8.65 4.14
C ALA A 95 -1.11 -8.99 3.68
N LYS A 96 -1.87 -9.63 4.57
CA LYS A 96 -3.31 -9.83 4.49
C LYS A 96 -4.00 -8.70 5.25
N LEU A 97 -4.96 -8.07 4.63
CA LEU A 97 -5.57 -6.83 5.08
C LEU A 97 -7.09 -6.93 5.02
N GLU A 98 -7.77 -6.39 6.01
CA GLU A 98 -9.22 -6.19 6.00
C GLU A 98 -9.53 -4.72 5.70
N PRO A 99 -10.36 -4.39 4.70
CA PRO A 99 -10.79 -3.02 4.46
C PRO A 99 -11.65 -2.54 5.62
N ALA A 100 -11.27 -1.41 6.24
CA ALA A 100 -11.94 -0.93 7.44
C ALA A 100 -12.64 0.42 7.24
N THR A 101 -12.09 1.30 6.42
CA THR A 101 -12.69 2.60 6.13
C THR A 101 -12.24 3.10 4.77
N VAL A 102 -13.17 3.45 3.91
CA VAL A 102 -12.89 4.22 2.70
C VAL A 102 -13.16 5.70 2.99
N LEU A 103 -12.11 6.51 2.95
CA LEU A 103 -12.18 7.94 3.23
C LEU A 103 -12.58 8.74 2.00
N GLU A 104 -12.20 8.27 0.82
CA GLU A 104 -12.50 8.93 -0.44
C GLU A 104 -12.38 7.97 -1.63
N GLY A 105 -13.37 7.99 -2.51
CA GLY A 105 -13.39 7.34 -3.81
C GLY A 105 -13.43 5.82 -3.78
N GLN A 106 -13.22 5.24 -4.95
CA GLN A 106 -13.10 3.80 -5.17
C GLN A 106 -11.85 3.53 -6.02
N TRP A 107 -11.17 2.43 -5.75
CA TRP A 107 -10.08 1.99 -6.59
C TRP A 107 -10.58 0.93 -7.59
N ARG A 108 -10.79 1.36 -8.84
CA ARG A 108 -11.32 0.52 -9.92
C ARG A 108 -12.68 -0.12 -9.59
N GLY A 109 -13.54 0.59 -8.84
CA GLY A 109 -14.83 0.08 -8.40
C GLY A 109 -14.82 -0.72 -7.10
N TRP A 110 -13.69 -0.85 -6.42
CA TRP A 110 -13.58 -1.54 -5.14
C TRP A 110 -13.27 -0.55 -3.99
N PRO A 111 -13.78 -0.79 -2.77
CA PRO A 111 -14.78 -1.79 -2.44
C PRO A 111 -16.15 -1.47 -3.06
N ASP A 112 -17.00 -2.49 -3.18
CA ASP A 112 -18.38 -2.29 -3.57
C ASP A 112 -19.08 -1.36 -2.56
N GLU A 113 -20.00 -0.51 -3.03
CA GLU A 113 -20.72 0.45 -2.17
C GLU A 113 -21.57 -0.23 -1.09
N SER A 114 -21.95 -1.49 -1.31
CA SER A 114 -22.69 -2.30 -0.35
C SER A 114 -21.79 -3.03 0.66
N ALA A 115 -20.47 -2.94 0.55
CA ALA A 115 -19.55 -3.64 1.43
C ALA A 115 -19.68 -3.13 2.87
N GLU A 116 -20.03 -4.01 3.79
CA GLU A 116 -20.00 -3.71 5.22
C GLU A 116 -18.53 -3.69 5.69
N LEU A 117 -18.07 -2.51 6.12
CA LEU A 117 -16.72 -2.29 6.62
C LEU A 117 -16.78 -2.12 8.15
N THR A 118 -15.88 -2.78 8.86
CA THR A 118 -15.74 -2.63 10.32
C THR A 118 -14.73 -1.53 10.62
N PRO A 119 -15.15 -0.37 11.13
CA PRO A 119 -14.26 0.72 11.48
C PRO A 119 -13.19 0.28 12.50
N LEU A 120 -12.05 0.98 12.43
CA LEU A 120 -10.94 0.83 13.38
C LEU A 120 -11.12 1.80 14.53
N GLU A 121 -10.75 1.34 15.73
CA GLU A 121 -10.59 2.19 16.90
C GLU A 121 -9.29 3.01 16.83
N ASP A 122 -9.18 4.05 17.64
CA ASP A 122 -8.03 4.96 17.59
C ASP A 122 -6.69 4.29 17.94
N ASP A 123 -6.71 3.28 18.79
CA ASP A 123 -5.51 2.54 19.21
C ASP A 123 -5.17 1.36 18.29
N ASP A 124 -6.07 0.98 17.38
CA ASP A 124 -5.82 -0.13 16.46
C ASP A 124 -4.64 0.16 15.51
N PRO A 125 -3.77 -0.82 15.23
CA PRO A 125 -2.79 -0.71 14.16
C PRO A 125 -3.48 -0.53 12.81
N VAL A 126 -2.88 0.26 11.92
CA VAL A 126 -3.52 0.59 10.65
C VAL A 126 -2.55 0.60 9.48
N CYS A 127 -3.00 0.03 8.37
CA CYS A 127 -2.41 0.25 7.06
C CYS A 127 -3.20 1.31 6.31
N VAL A 128 -2.52 2.28 5.71
CA VAL A 128 -3.15 3.35 4.95
C VAL A 128 -2.70 3.29 3.50
N MET A 129 -3.66 3.25 2.59
CA MET A 129 -3.39 3.38 1.16
C MET A 129 -3.93 4.70 0.65
N THR A 130 -3.09 5.42 -0.08
CA THR A 130 -3.49 6.56 -0.89
C THR A 130 -3.20 6.24 -2.35
N TYR A 131 -4.10 6.63 -3.24
CA TYR A 131 -3.94 6.49 -4.68
C TYR A 131 -4.51 7.71 -5.38
N GLY A 132 -3.87 8.15 -6.44
CA GLY A 132 -4.40 9.19 -7.27
C GLY A 132 -3.56 9.44 -8.52
N ARG A 133 -4.17 10.11 -9.50
CA ARG A 133 -3.49 10.57 -10.71
C ARG A 133 -3.04 12.02 -10.53
N VAL A 134 -1.77 12.28 -10.79
CA VAL A 134 -1.20 13.64 -10.77
C VAL A 134 -1.43 14.28 -12.14
N PRO A 135 -2.23 15.36 -12.25
CA PRO A 135 -2.38 16.09 -13.50
C PRO A 135 -1.04 16.64 -13.98
N ILE A 136 -0.76 16.54 -15.28
CA ILE A 136 0.56 16.88 -15.84
C ILE A 136 0.98 18.33 -15.50
N ARG A 137 0.02 19.26 -15.50
CA ARG A 137 0.24 20.69 -15.15
C ARG A 137 0.60 20.92 -13.68
N GLN A 138 0.32 19.94 -12.80
CA GLN A 138 0.58 20.04 -11.37
C GLN A 138 1.76 19.18 -10.91
N THR A 139 2.37 18.43 -11.83
CA THR A 139 3.42 17.45 -11.55
C THR A 139 4.55 18.05 -10.71
N TRP A 140 5.07 19.21 -11.11
CA TRP A 140 6.18 19.87 -10.39
C TRP A 140 5.78 20.28 -8.96
N THR A 141 4.65 20.96 -8.83
CA THR A 141 4.15 21.43 -7.53
C THR A 141 3.84 20.27 -6.59
N PHE A 142 3.19 19.23 -7.14
CA PHE A 142 2.87 18.01 -6.40
C PHE A 142 4.13 17.32 -5.87
N TRP A 143 5.10 17.02 -6.73
CA TRP A 143 6.29 16.27 -6.30
C TRP A 143 7.15 17.05 -5.31
N ARG A 144 7.22 18.38 -5.45
CA ARG A 144 7.91 19.23 -4.49
C ARG A 144 7.26 19.17 -3.11
N ALA A 145 5.95 19.30 -3.04
CA ALA A 145 5.20 19.25 -1.78
C ALA A 145 5.20 17.84 -1.18
N ASN A 146 4.97 16.82 -2.02
CA ASN A 146 4.96 15.43 -1.60
C ASN A 146 6.30 14.97 -1.02
N GLY A 147 7.43 15.43 -1.56
CA GLY A 147 8.75 15.10 -1.04
C GLY A 147 8.98 15.55 0.41
N ILE A 148 8.40 16.69 0.82
CA ILE A 148 8.44 17.16 2.21
C ILE A 148 7.61 16.21 3.10
N VAL A 149 6.38 15.91 2.69
CA VAL A 149 5.47 15.04 3.43
C VAL A 149 6.04 13.64 3.63
N VAL A 150 6.59 13.05 2.56
CA VAL A 150 7.17 11.70 2.64
C VAL A 150 8.38 11.66 3.57
N ARG A 151 9.20 12.69 3.58
CA ARG A 151 10.34 12.78 4.52
C ARG A 151 9.86 12.80 5.96
N GLN A 152 8.90 13.67 6.28
CA GLN A 152 8.33 13.77 7.61
C GLN A 152 7.65 12.48 8.05
N ALA A 153 6.93 11.81 7.13
CA ALA A 153 6.34 10.51 7.40
C ALA A 153 7.40 9.50 7.82
N ARG A 154 8.52 9.43 7.11
CA ARG A 154 9.63 8.49 7.40
C ARG A 154 10.40 8.80 8.67
N GLU A 155 10.45 10.05 9.08
CA GLU A 155 11.06 10.48 10.35
C GLU A 155 10.11 10.28 11.54
N ASN A 156 8.82 9.98 11.29
CA ASN A 156 7.84 9.76 12.33
C ASN A 156 8.00 8.35 12.94
N PRO A 157 8.29 8.22 14.25
CA PRO A 157 8.52 6.93 14.91
C PRO A 157 7.26 6.04 14.96
N ALA A 158 6.07 6.61 14.74
CA ALA A 158 4.83 5.85 14.67
C ALA A 158 4.60 5.18 13.31
N MET A 159 5.31 5.61 12.25
CA MET A 159 5.26 4.97 10.95
C MET A 159 6.26 3.82 10.88
N LEU A 160 5.75 2.59 10.87
CA LEU A 160 6.55 1.37 10.90
C LEU A 160 7.03 0.94 9.51
N GLY A 161 6.28 1.28 8.46
CA GLY A 161 6.61 0.96 7.08
C GLY A 161 6.01 1.93 6.08
N TRP A 162 6.70 2.12 4.94
CA TRP A 162 6.24 2.97 3.85
C TRP A 162 6.71 2.47 2.49
N LEU A 163 5.83 2.52 1.50
CA LEU A 163 6.08 2.18 0.11
C LEU A 163 5.43 3.20 -0.81
N GLY A 164 6.21 3.76 -1.72
CA GLY A 164 5.68 4.45 -2.88
C GLY A 164 5.36 3.45 -3.98
N LEU A 165 4.20 3.58 -4.61
CA LEU A 165 3.67 2.67 -5.61
C LEU A 165 3.22 3.45 -6.85
N ALA A 166 3.45 2.90 -8.04
CA ALA A 166 2.95 3.46 -9.29
C ALA A 166 2.60 2.34 -10.28
N ASP A 167 1.36 2.29 -10.74
CA ASP A 167 0.89 1.30 -11.72
C ASP A 167 1.00 1.79 -13.17
N ARG A 168 1.09 3.11 -13.35
CA ARG A 168 1.27 3.77 -14.66
C ARG A 168 1.91 5.14 -14.49
N MET A 169 2.36 5.71 -15.60
CA MET A 169 2.87 7.08 -15.60
C MET A 169 1.81 8.07 -15.12
N GLY A 170 2.21 8.97 -14.21
CA GLY A 170 1.34 10.00 -13.66
C GLY A 170 0.48 9.55 -12.48
N THR A 171 0.58 8.30 -12.01
CA THR A 171 -0.03 7.90 -10.74
C THR A 171 0.94 8.05 -9.59
N ALA A 172 0.41 8.46 -8.45
CA ALA A 172 1.10 8.48 -7.17
C ALA A 172 0.24 7.71 -6.17
N SER A 173 0.81 6.66 -5.63
CA SER A 173 0.17 5.85 -4.60
C SER A 173 1.15 5.58 -3.48
N THR A 174 0.67 5.52 -2.26
CA THR A 174 1.49 5.13 -1.11
C THR A 174 0.77 4.08 -0.30
N PHE A 175 1.55 3.16 0.23
CA PHE A 175 1.09 2.24 1.27
C PHE A 175 1.96 2.46 2.50
N SER A 176 1.34 2.67 3.64
CA SER A 176 2.05 2.92 4.91
C SER A 176 1.44 2.11 6.04
N VAL A 177 2.28 1.67 6.97
CA VAL A 177 1.92 0.92 8.17
C VAL A 177 2.19 1.80 9.38
N TRP A 178 1.18 1.98 10.21
CA TRP A 178 1.22 2.86 11.38
C TRP A 178 0.91 2.06 12.64
N ARG A 179 1.49 2.52 13.73
CA ARG A 179 1.29 1.91 15.04
C ARG A 179 -0.16 1.99 15.49
N SER A 180 -0.83 3.12 15.19
CA SER A 180 -2.25 3.31 15.52
C SER A 180 -2.95 4.26 14.55
N VAL A 181 -4.29 4.18 14.54
CA VAL A 181 -5.15 5.11 13.79
C VAL A 181 -4.97 6.53 14.29
N ALA A 182 -4.88 6.75 15.61
CA ALA A 182 -4.69 8.08 16.22
C ALA A 182 -3.40 8.74 15.73
N GLU A 183 -2.28 7.99 15.67
CA GLU A 183 -1.01 8.51 15.19
C GLU A 183 -1.04 8.82 13.69
N ALA A 184 -1.67 7.96 12.88
CA ALA A 184 -1.88 8.23 11.47
C ALA A 184 -2.75 9.47 11.22
N LYS A 185 -3.83 9.65 12.01
CA LYS A 185 -4.69 10.86 11.98
C LYS A 185 -3.90 12.11 12.40
N THR A 186 -3.11 12.02 13.46
CA THR A 186 -2.29 13.13 13.96
C THR A 186 -1.28 13.56 12.89
N PHE A 187 -0.63 12.63 12.22
CA PHE A 187 0.23 12.93 11.10
C PHE A 187 -0.53 13.59 9.94
N ALA A 188 -1.68 13.05 9.55
CA ALA A 188 -2.43 13.52 8.39
C ALA A 188 -3.13 14.87 8.60
N TYR A 189 -3.61 15.16 9.80
CA TYR A 189 -4.50 16.30 10.08
C TYR A 189 -4.01 17.21 11.22
N GLY A 190 -2.98 16.81 11.94
CA GLY A 190 -2.41 17.58 13.06
C GLY A 190 -1.73 18.89 12.62
N PRO A 191 -1.33 19.73 13.56
CA PRO A 191 -0.60 20.96 13.29
C PRO A 191 0.85 20.60 12.87
N GLY A 192 1.11 20.57 11.59
CA GLY A 192 2.43 20.28 11.02
C GLY A 192 2.50 20.68 9.56
N ASP A 193 3.67 20.47 8.93
CA ASP A 193 3.91 20.81 7.52
C ASP A 193 3.06 20.00 6.55
N HIS A 194 2.40 18.93 7.02
CA HIS A 194 1.42 18.18 6.23
C HIS A 194 0.12 18.98 6.04
N ALA A 195 -0.29 19.77 7.02
CA ALA A 195 -1.51 20.57 6.97
C ALA A 195 -1.52 21.58 5.79
N PRO A 196 -0.42 22.29 5.46
CA PRO A 196 -0.32 23.13 4.27
C PRO A 196 -0.42 22.37 2.96
N VAL A 197 -0.11 21.07 2.94
CA VAL A 197 -0.20 20.22 1.74
C VAL A 197 -1.60 19.64 1.56
N VAL A 198 -2.24 19.23 2.65
CA VAL A 198 -3.60 18.68 2.64
C VAL A 198 -4.66 19.76 2.45
N ARG A 199 -4.51 20.96 3.06
CA ARG A 199 -5.46 22.08 2.91
C ARG A 199 -5.62 22.57 1.48
N PRO A 200 -4.54 22.85 0.71
CA PRO A 200 -4.67 23.18 -0.71
C PRO A 200 -5.25 22.04 -1.54
N SER A 201 -5.07 20.77 -1.18
CA SER A 201 -5.64 19.64 -1.91
C SER A 201 -7.18 19.59 -1.83
N ARG A 202 -7.79 20.26 -0.85
CA ARG A 202 -9.25 20.41 -0.75
C ARG A 202 -9.79 21.50 -1.67
N THR A 203 -8.99 22.55 -1.94
CA THR A 203 -9.38 23.67 -2.81
C THR A 203 -8.88 23.52 -4.24
N VAL A 204 -7.71 22.90 -4.43
CA VAL A 204 -7.15 22.56 -5.74
C VAL A 204 -6.78 21.07 -5.71
N PRO A 205 -7.57 20.20 -6.34
CA PRO A 205 -7.29 18.77 -6.31
C PRO A 205 -5.96 18.48 -7.03
N TRP A 206 -4.92 18.18 -6.25
CA TRP A 206 -3.63 17.77 -6.78
C TRP A 206 -3.65 16.37 -7.37
N LEU A 207 -4.66 15.59 -7.01
CA LEU A 207 -4.89 14.24 -7.50
C LEU A 207 -6.29 14.14 -8.11
N GLU A 208 -6.35 13.49 -9.25
CA GLU A 208 -7.59 13.01 -9.88
C GLU A 208 -7.77 11.52 -9.55
N ASN A 209 -9.00 11.01 -9.69
CA ASN A 209 -9.32 9.59 -9.44
C ASN A 209 -8.76 9.12 -8.10
N ARG A 210 -9.06 9.87 -7.06
CA ARG A 210 -8.51 9.64 -5.72
C ARG A 210 -9.15 8.43 -5.06
N PHE A 211 -8.33 7.68 -4.34
CA PHE A 211 -8.77 6.63 -3.44
C PHE A 211 -7.93 6.69 -2.17
N PHE A 212 -8.59 6.82 -1.04
CA PHE A 212 -7.98 6.83 0.29
C PHE A 212 -8.70 5.83 1.17
N ALA A 213 -7.97 4.84 1.65
CA ALA A 213 -8.54 3.79 2.49
C ALA A 213 -7.62 3.41 3.66
N ARG A 214 -8.26 2.94 4.71
CA ARG A 214 -7.63 2.32 5.88
C ARG A 214 -7.98 0.85 5.91
N PHE A 215 -6.99 0.07 6.30
CA PHE A 215 -7.10 -1.38 6.41
C PHE A 215 -6.64 -1.81 7.80
N ARG A 216 -7.32 -2.78 8.38
CA ARG A 216 -6.84 -3.55 9.51
C ARG A 216 -5.81 -4.53 9.00
N PRO A 217 -4.56 -4.53 9.51
CA PRO A 217 -3.62 -5.60 9.23
C PRO A 217 -4.07 -6.88 9.95
N LEU A 218 -4.19 -7.99 9.21
CA LEU A 218 -4.58 -9.29 9.77
C LEU A 218 -3.36 -10.17 10.02
N SER A 219 -2.47 -10.26 9.03
CA SER A 219 -1.23 -11.03 9.13
C SER A 219 -0.24 -10.57 8.07
N SER A 220 1.01 -11.00 8.23
CA SER A 220 2.07 -10.81 7.23
C SER A 220 3.10 -11.93 7.30
N ALA A 221 3.88 -12.09 6.22
CA ALA A 221 5.04 -12.96 6.23
C ALA A 221 6.13 -12.44 5.26
N GLY A 222 7.38 -12.74 5.61
CA GLY A 222 8.56 -12.25 4.90
C GLY A 222 9.05 -10.90 5.40
N THR A 223 9.85 -10.20 4.60
CA THR A 223 10.46 -8.92 5.00
C THR A 223 10.49 -7.89 3.87
N ILE A 224 10.52 -6.62 4.25
CA ILE A 224 10.85 -5.48 3.38
C ILE A 224 12.08 -4.80 3.99
N ASP A 225 13.19 -4.84 3.25
CA ASP A 225 14.49 -4.32 3.73
C ASP A 225 14.87 -4.91 5.11
N GLY A 226 14.63 -6.23 5.28
CA GLY A 226 14.94 -7.00 6.49
C GLY A 226 13.97 -6.83 7.67
N ARG A 227 12.85 -6.12 7.50
CA ARG A 227 11.84 -5.89 8.55
C ARG A 227 10.45 -6.31 8.08
N ASP A 228 9.60 -6.68 9.04
CA ASP A 228 8.17 -6.88 8.80
C ASP A 228 7.35 -5.83 9.58
N PRO A 229 6.95 -4.74 8.91
CA PRO A 229 6.27 -3.63 9.59
C PRO A 229 4.87 -4.00 10.11
N VAL A 230 4.20 -4.96 9.49
CA VAL A 230 2.88 -5.43 9.96
C VAL A 230 3.03 -6.33 11.18
N ALA A 231 3.97 -7.27 11.17
CA ALA A 231 4.26 -8.07 12.36
C ALA A 231 4.69 -7.20 13.56
N GLU A 232 5.47 -6.14 13.31
CA GLU A 232 5.83 -5.16 14.33
C GLU A 232 4.60 -4.41 14.88
N ALA A 233 3.65 -4.04 14.03
CA ALA A 233 2.41 -3.39 14.45
C ALA A 233 1.56 -4.32 15.33
N LEU A 234 1.32 -5.55 14.88
CA LEU A 234 0.50 -6.54 15.57
C LEU A 234 1.11 -7.02 16.90
N SER A 235 2.45 -7.16 16.99
CA SER A 235 3.11 -7.60 18.22
C SER A 235 2.96 -6.61 19.38
N ARG A 236 2.83 -5.32 19.08
CA ARG A 236 2.63 -4.28 20.08
C ARG A 236 1.21 -4.21 20.59
N ASP A 237 0.25 -4.53 19.74
CA ASP A 237 -1.16 -4.62 20.11
C ASP A 237 -1.38 -5.73 21.15
N LEU A 238 -0.77 -6.90 20.94
CA LEU A 238 -0.79 -8.01 21.90
C LEU A 238 -0.17 -7.67 23.26
N ALA A 239 0.85 -6.79 23.29
CA ALA A 239 1.50 -6.36 24.52
C ALA A 239 0.71 -5.28 25.28
N ALA A 240 -0.18 -4.55 24.61
CA ALA A 240 -1.02 -3.51 25.20
C ALA A 240 -2.33 -4.06 25.81
N THR A 241 -2.74 -5.28 25.43
CA THR A 241 -3.95 -5.92 25.95
C THR A 241 -3.63 -6.50 27.34
N PRO A 242 -4.20 -5.99 28.46
CA PRO A 242 -3.95 -6.55 29.78
C PRO A 242 -4.49 -7.99 29.84
N SER A 243 -3.68 -8.92 30.38
CA SER A 243 -4.13 -10.29 30.63
C SER A 243 -5.39 -10.26 31.48
N PRO A 244 -6.46 -10.99 31.11
CA PRO A 244 -7.63 -11.11 31.95
C PRO A 244 -7.21 -11.77 33.29
N GLY A 245 -7.34 -11.00 34.39
CA GLY A 245 -7.08 -11.42 35.75
C GLY A 245 -8.12 -12.40 36.27
#